data_477d10e0f41e5c62d8101dc13c211666
#
_entry.id   477d10e0f41e5c62d8101dc13c211666
#
_cell.length_a   1.000
_cell.length_b   1.000
_cell.length_c   1.000
_cell.angle_alpha   90.00
_cell.angle_beta   90.00
_cell.angle_gamma   90.00
#
_symmetry.space_group_name_H-M   'P 1'
#
loop_
_entity.id
_entity.type
_entity.pdbx_description
1 polymer ?
#
loop_
_entity_poly.entity_id
_entity_poly.type
_entity_poly.pdbx_seq_one_letter_code
_entity_poly.pdbx_strand_id
1 'polypeptide(L)'
;MEVFEAIKSRRSIRKYTKDPVPEDLIVKILDAGRWAPSASNRQPWSFIVLKDEEVRRKIAEATTYGKFLAEAPLGIAVVVDPQASTHPVEDGAIAAQNMLLAAHALGLGACWIGSYNSFYEEKIKTILSIPKNKRLLSIISIGFPAESPTKTRKELRQIVFTDQYGKK
;
A
#
# COMPACT_ATOMS: atom_id res chain seq x y z
N MET A 1 17.97 -6.02 -6.33
CA MET A 1 17.92 -6.13 -4.85
C MET A 1 17.41 -7.52 -4.50
N GLU A 2 18.10 -8.21 -3.60
CA GLU A 2 17.66 -9.51 -3.12
C GLU A 2 16.42 -9.40 -2.25
N VAL A 3 15.55 -10.44 -2.25
CA VAL A 3 14.24 -10.41 -1.56
C VAL A 3 14.36 -10.15 -0.05
N PHE A 4 15.33 -10.79 0.63
CA PHE A 4 15.53 -10.57 2.06
C PHE A 4 16.07 -9.18 2.37
N GLU A 5 16.87 -8.61 1.48
CA GLU A 5 17.32 -7.23 1.59
C GLU A 5 16.14 -6.26 1.47
N ALA A 6 15.28 -6.44 0.44
CA ALA A 6 14.09 -5.62 0.25
C ALA A 6 13.17 -5.65 1.48
N ILE A 7 12.90 -6.84 2.03
CA ILE A 7 12.07 -7.00 3.23
C ILE A 7 12.68 -6.29 4.45
N LYS A 8 13.99 -6.44 4.67
CA LYS A 8 14.67 -5.90 5.86
C LYS A 8 14.90 -4.39 5.76
N SER A 9 15.21 -3.86 4.57
CA SER A 9 15.59 -2.45 4.37
C SER A 9 14.41 -1.53 4.08
N ARG A 10 13.28 -2.05 3.53
CA ARG A 10 12.11 -1.23 3.25
C ARG A 10 11.61 -0.46 4.49
N ARG A 11 11.36 0.83 4.29
CA ARG A 11 10.74 1.72 5.31
C ARG A 11 9.54 2.42 4.70
N SER A 12 8.64 2.92 5.57
CA SER A 12 7.57 3.82 5.17
C SER A 12 8.15 5.21 4.95
N ILE A 13 8.12 5.68 3.72
CA ILE A 13 8.62 7.00 3.28
C ILE A 13 7.44 7.95 3.14
N ARG A 14 7.55 9.14 3.70
CA ARG A 14 6.51 10.18 3.73
C ARG A 14 6.99 11.52 3.19
N LYS A 15 8.29 11.63 2.85
CA LYS A 15 8.87 12.77 2.16
C LYS A 15 9.45 12.32 0.83
N TYR A 16 9.10 13.03 -0.21
CA TYR A 16 9.43 12.70 -1.59
C TYR A 16 10.09 13.87 -2.29
N THR A 17 10.89 13.59 -3.32
CA THR A 17 11.28 14.63 -4.29
C THR A 17 10.07 14.95 -5.17
N LYS A 18 10.16 16.02 -5.97
CA LYS A 18 9.11 16.40 -6.92
C LYS A 18 9.22 15.66 -8.26
N ASP A 19 10.22 14.82 -8.43
CA ASP A 19 10.45 14.08 -9.66
C ASP A 19 9.29 13.11 -9.93
N PRO A 20 8.74 13.09 -11.15
CA PRO A 20 7.67 12.18 -11.51
C PRO A 20 8.15 10.73 -11.50
N VAL A 21 7.29 9.80 -11.11
CA VAL A 21 7.57 8.38 -11.20
C VAL A 21 7.41 7.93 -12.66
N PRO A 22 8.45 7.34 -13.29
CA PRO A 22 8.39 6.85 -14.67
C PRO A 22 7.30 5.80 -14.87
N GLU A 23 6.65 5.81 -16.03
CA GLU A 23 5.52 4.93 -16.34
C GLU A 23 5.88 3.44 -16.28
N ASP A 24 7.06 3.07 -16.75
CA ASP A 24 7.55 1.69 -16.70
C ASP A 24 7.71 1.18 -15.25
N LEU A 25 8.08 2.05 -14.31
CA LEU A 25 8.15 1.70 -12.89
C LEU A 25 6.75 1.54 -12.28
N ILE A 26 5.78 2.38 -12.69
CA ILE A 26 4.38 2.23 -12.26
C ILE A 26 3.83 0.88 -12.69
N VAL A 27 4.06 0.50 -13.96
CA VAL A 27 3.62 -0.80 -14.50
C VAL A 27 4.25 -1.96 -13.73
N LYS A 28 5.56 -1.91 -13.42
CA LYS A 28 6.25 -2.95 -12.63
C LYS A 28 5.67 -3.09 -11.22
N ILE A 29 5.32 -1.98 -10.58
CA ILE A 29 4.71 -1.99 -9.24
C ILE A 29 3.31 -2.61 -9.29
N LEU A 30 2.49 -2.22 -10.25
CA LEU A 30 1.14 -2.78 -10.43
C LEU A 30 1.19 -4.28 -10.74
N ASP A 31 2.13 -4.69 -11.59
CA ASP A 31 2.35 -6.11 -11.91
C ASP A 31 2.74 -6.92 -10.67
N ALA A 32 3.63 -6.41 -9.83
CA ALA A 32 3.97 -7.06 -8.56
C ALA A 32 2.74 -7.24 -7.65
N GLY A 33 1.85 -6.24 -7.58
CA GLY A 33 0.57 -6.35 -6.89
C GLY A 33 -0.32 -7.44 -7.48
N ARG A 34 -0.42 -7.52 -8.80
CA ARG A 34 -1.20 -8.52 -9.53
C ARG A 34 -0.73 -9.96 -9.26
N TRP A 35 0.55 -10.17 -9.00
CA TRP A 35 1.13 -11.49 -8.70
C TRP A 35 0.98 -11.93 -7.24
N ALA A 36 0.23 -11.19 -6.42
CA ALA A 36 -0.06 -11.62 -5.07
C ALA A 36 -0.91 -12.89 -5.05
N PRO A 37 -0.73 -13.80 -4.08
CA PRO A 37 -1.67 -14.88 -3.85
C PRO A 37 -3.00 -14.34 -3.31
N SER A 38 -4.08 -15.08 -3.56
CA SER A 38 -5.39 -14.79 -2.99
C SER A 38 -6.16 -16.08 -2.70
N ALA A 39 -7.14 -16.02 -1.82
CA ALA A 39 -7.98 -17.17 -1.48
C ALA A 39 -8.59 -17.77 -2.74
N SER A 40 -8.33 -19.06 -3.01
CA SER A 40 -8.76 -19.77 -4.22
C SER A 40 -8.43 -19.04 -5.54
N ASN A 41 -7.37 -18.25 -5.56
CA ASN A 41 -6.95 -17.41 -6.69
C ASN A 41 -8.07 -16.44 -7.19
N ARG A 42 -8.86 -15.93 -6.28
CA ARG A 42 -10.02 -15.05 -6.58
C ARG A 42 -9.65 -13.66 -7.05
N GLN A 43 -8.46 -13.16 -6.68
CA GLN A 43 -7.90 -11.87 -7.13
C GLN A 43 -8.91 -10.70 -6.97
N PRO A 44 -9.44 -10.45 -5.76
CA PRO A 44 -10.56 -9.53 -5.53
C PRO A 44 -10.17 -8.06 -5.59
N TRP A 45 -8.95 -7.73 -5.96
CA TRP A 45 -8.41 -6.36 -5.99
C TRP A 45 -8.61 -5.66 -7.31
N SER A 46 -8.69 -4.34 -7.23
CA SER A 46 -8.52 -3.40 -8.33
C SER A 46 -7.60 -2.28 -7.87
N PHE A 47 -6.83 -1.71 -8.78
CA PHE A 47 -5.89 -0.64 -8.47
C PHE A 47 -6.29 0.63 -9.22
N ILE A 48 -6.36 1.78 -8.51
CA ILE A 48 -6.58 3.09 -9.12
C ILE A 48 -5.29 3.89 -9.00
N VAL A 49 -4.70 4.27 -10.13
CA VAL A 49 -3.47 5.06 -10.20
C VAL A 49 -3.81 6.54 -10.09
N LEU A 50 -3.30 7.21 -9.07
CA LEU A 50 -3.59 8.61 -8.71
C LEU A 50 -2.47 9.51 -9.21
N LYS A 51 -2.54 9.94 -10.48
CA LYS A 51 -1.57 10.84 -11.12
C LYS A 51 -1.95 12.32 -10.97
N ASP A 52 -3.24 12.60 -10.81
CA ASP A 52 -3.76 13.97 -10.65
C ASP A 52 -3.43 14.49 -9.25
N GLU A 53 -2.74 15.63 -9.19
CA GLU A 53 -2.31 16.26 -7.93
C GLU A 53 -3.51 16.71 -7.10
N GLU A 54 -4.54 17.26 -7.74
CA GLU A 54 -5.74 17.76 -7.07
C GLU A 54 -6.52 16.61 -6.42
N VAL A 55 -6.59 15.44 -7.08
CA VAL A 55 -7.20 14.24 -6.51
C VAL A 55 -6.42 13.78 -5.28
N ARG A 56 -5.07 13.70 -5.37
CA ARG A 56 -4.23 13.32 -4.22
C ARG A 56 -4.38 14.31 -3.06
N ARG A 57 -4.46 15.61 -3.34
CA ARG A 57 -4.66 16.66 -2.34
C ARG A 57 -6.00 16.49 -1.62
N LYS A 58 -7.11 16.32 -2.36
CA LYS A 58 -8.45 16.08 -1.78
C LYS A 58 -8.48 14.85 -0.89
N ILE A 59 -7.82 13.77 -1.31
CA ILE A 59 -7.71 12.55 -0.50
C ILE A 59 -6.88 12.81 0.76
N ALA A 60 -5.73 13.47 0.63
CA ALA A 60 -4.88 13.82 1.76
C ALA A 60 -5.65 14.66 2.80
N GLU A 61 -6.44 15.64 2.36
CA GLU A 61 -7.29 16.46 3.22
C GLU A 61 -8.36 15.64 3.95
N ALA A 62 -8.88 14.59 3.34
CA ALA A 62 -9.87 13.73 3.95
C ALA A 62 -9.27 12.82 5.05
N THR A 63 -7.98 12.48 4.98
CA THR A 63 -7.33 11.55 5.90
C THR A 63 -6.83 12.24 7.17
N THR A 64 -6.67 11.48 8.26
CA THR A 64 -6.02 11.97 9.49
C THR A 64 -4.50 11.91 9.39
N TYR A 65 -3.96 10.77 8.93
CA TYR A 65 -2.52 10.48 8.93
C TYR A 65 -1.88 10.42 7.54
N GLY A 66 -2.66 10.63 6.48
CA GLY A 66 -2.21 10.52 5.08
C GLY A 66 -1.89 11.86 4.40
N LYS A 67 -1.68 12.94 5.15
CA LYS A 67 -1.45 14.30 4.61
C LYS A 67 -0.28 14.36 3.60
N PHE A 68 0.74 13.54 3.80
CA PHE A 68 1.90 13.44 2.92
C PHE A 68 1.58 12.91 1.50
N LEU A 69 0.38 12.38 1.26
CA LEU A 69 -0.07 11.99 -0.08
C LEU A 69 -0.16 13.21 -1.03
N ALA A 70 -0.48 14.39 -0.50
CA ALA A 70 -0.51 15.62 -1.28
C ALA A 70 0.85 15.96 -1.91
N GLU A 71 1.95 15.60 -1.21
CA GLU A 71 3.32 15.87 -1.66
C GLU A 71 3.93 14.71 -2.47
N ALA A 72 3.31 13.55 -2.48
CA ALA A 72 3.77 12.41 -3.26
C ALA A 72 3.49 12.61 -4.75
N PRO A 73 4.43 12.32 -5.66
CA PRO A 73 4.20 12.43 -7.10
C PRO A 73 3.20 11.40 -7.63
N LEU A 74 2.97 10.31 -6.88
CA LEU A 74 2.07 9.22 -7.27
C LEU A 74 1.35 8.64 -6.05
N GLY A 75 0.11 8.18 -6.26
CA GLY A 75 -0.61 7.31 -5.34
C GLY A 75 -1.19 6.10 -6.06
N ILE A 76 -1.40 5.00 -5.35
CA ILE A 76 -2.18 3.85 -5.83
C ILE A 76 -3.21 3.50 -4.76
N ALA A 77 -4.49 3.58 -5.11
CA ALA A 77 -5.57 3.11 -4.24
C ALA A 77 -5.81 1.61 -4.49
N VAL A 78 -5.86 0.84 -3.42
CA VAL A 78 -6.16 -0.60 -3.44
C VAL A 78 -7.62 -0.77 -3.04
N VAL A 79 -8.44 -1.21 -3.98
CA VAL A 79 -9.86 -1.47 -3.83
C VAL A 79 -10.08 -2.97 -3.81
N VAL A 80 -10.94 -3.46 -2.92
CA VAL A 80 -11.27 -4.88 -2.84
C VAL A 80 -12.77 -5.13 -3.01
N ASP A 81 -13.08 -6.27 -3.57
CA ASP A 81 -14.46 -6.76 -3.75
C ASP A 81 -14.81 -7.78 -2.65
N PRO A 82 -15.64 -7.42 -1.66
CA PRO A 82 -16.05 -8.35 -0.61
C PRO A 82 -16.88 -9.53 -1.11
N GLN A 83 -17.45 -9.44 -2.31
CA GLN A 83 -18.27 -10.53 -2.90
C GLN A 83 -17.41 -11.52 -3.71
N ALA A 84 -16.21 -11.12 -4.13
CA ALA A 84 -15.35 -11.96 -4.95
C ALA A 84 -14.49 -12.93 -4.14
N SER A 85 -14.23 -12.67 -2.87
CA SER A 85 -13.38 -13.50 -2.00
C SER A 85 -13.95 -13.60 -0.59
N THR A 86 -13.66 -14.69 0.09
CA THR A 86 -13.94 -14.85 1.54
C THR A 86 -12.94 -14.10 2.42
N HIS A 87 -11.80 -13.68 1.85
CA HIS A 87 -10.70 -13.00 2.54
C HIS A 87 -10.23 -11.75 1.78
N PRO A 88 -11.16 -10.84 1.40
CA PRO A 88 -10.83 -9.74 0.48
C PRO A 88 -9.83 -8.75 1.08
N VAL A 89 -9.83 -8.57 2.40
CA VAL A 89 -8.93 -7.64 3.09
C VAL A 89 -7.51 -8.18 3.12
N GLU A 90 -7.35 -9.46 3.47
CA GLU A 90 -6.06 -10.15 3.49
C GLU A 90 -5.47 -10.22 2.08
N ASP A 91 -6.27 -10.63 1.10
CA ASP A 91 -5.88 -10.70 -0.31
C ASP A 91 -5.37 -9.33 -0.81
N GLY A 92 -6.13 -8.26 -0.57
CA GLY A 92 -5.74 -6.90 -0.94
C GLY A 92 -4.51 -6.40 -0.18
N ALA A 93 -4.34 -6.80 1.10
CA ALA A 93 -3.17 -6.42 1.88
C ALA A 93 -1.89 -7.08 1.37
N ILE A 94 -1.97 -8.33 0.93
CA ILE A 94 -0.84 -9.05 0.32
C ILE A 94 -0.45 -8.37 -1.01
N ALA A 95 -1.44 -8.01 -1.85
CA ALA A 95 -1.18 -7.28 -3.08
C ALA A 95 -0.50 -5.92 -2.81
N ALA A 96 -1.00 -5.17 -1.84
CA ALA A 96 -0.38 -3.91 -1.42
C ALA A 96 1.05 -4.10 -0.90
N GLN A 97 1.32 -5.16 -0.11
CA GLN A 97 2.67 -5.45 0.37
C GLN A 97 3.63 -5.77 -0.76
N ASN A 98 3.21 -6.53 -1.79
CA ASN A 98 4.02 -6.76 -2.97
C ASN A 98 4.38 -5.44 -3.66
N MET A 99 3.42 -4.52 -3.82
CA MET A 99 3.68 -3.20 -4.41
C MET A 99 4.66 -2.37 -3.59
N LEU A 100 4.57 -2.40 -2.25
CA LEU A 100 5.51 -1.72 -1.35
C LEU A 100 6.94 -2.24 -1.48
N LEU A 101 7.10 -3.56 -1.60
CA LEU A 101 8.42 -4.19 -1.81
C LEU A 101 8.96 -3.89 -3.20
N ALA A 102 8.13 -3.97 -4.23
CA ALA A 102 8.53 -3.64 -5.60
C ALA A 102 8.97 -2.18 -5.73
N ALA A 103 8.22 -1.23 -5.17
CA ALA A 103 8.60 0.17 -5.16
C ALA A 103 9.99 0.36 -4.52
N HIS A 104 10.23 -0.26 -3.35
CA HIS A 104 11.51 -0.19 -2.68
C HIS A 104 12.65 -0.82 -3.50
N ALA A 105 12.43 -1.99 -4.09
CA ALA A 105 13.42 -2.67 -4.92
C ALA A 105 13.77 -1.88 -6.19
N LEU A 106 12.86 -1.04 -6.68
CA LEU A 106 13.03 -0.13 -7.81
C LEU A 106 13.64 1.23 -7.41
N GLY A 107 14.07 1.42 -6.15
CA GLY A 107 14.66 2.66 -5.66
C GLY A 107 13.66 3.74 -5.27
N LEU A 108 12.36 3.41 -5.22
CA LEU A 108 11.31 4.32 -4.79
C LEU A 108 11.01 4.17 -3.30
N GLY A 109 10.52 5.25 -2.71
CA GLY A 109 9.90 5.26 -1.39
C GLY A 109 8.39 5.06 -1.50
N ALA A 110 7.80 4.37 -0.52
CA ALA A 110 6.36 4.19 -0.45
C ALA A 110 5.86 4.15 1.00
N CYS A 111 4.58 4.51 1.19
CA CYS A 111 3.93 4.40 2.49
C CYS A 111 2.46 3.98 2.34
N TRP A 112 2.05 3.05 3.19
CA TRP A 112 0.66 2.62 3.34
C TRP A 112 -0.16 3.67 4.11
N ILE A 113 -1.31 4.06 3.57
CA ILE A 113 -2.35 4.86 4.22
C ILE A 113 -3.56 3.96 4.36
N GLY A 114 -3.86 3.49 5.58
CA GLY A 114 -5.00 2.62 5.85
C GLY A 114 -6.32 3.37 5.67
N SER A 115 -7.27 2.77 4.97
CA SER A 115 -8.57 3.38 4.70
C SER A 115 -9.74 2.47 5.08
N TYR A 116 -9.56 1.17 5.09
CA TYR A 116 -10.59 0.19 5.43
C TYR A 116 -11.15 0.41 6.84
N ASN A 117 -12.48 0.50 6.94
CA ASN A 117 -13.20 0.80 8.19
C ASN A 117 -12.82 2.13 8.88
N SER A 118 -12.13 3.04 8.14
CA SER A 118 -11.90 4.39 8.67
C SER A 118 -13.14 5.27 8.46
N PHE A 119 -13.27 6.31 9.27
CA PHE A 119 -14.38 7.28 9.13
C PHE A 119 -14.31 8.09 7.83
N TYR A 120 -13.17 8.08 7.14
CA TYR A 120 -12.97 8.77 5.86
C TYR A 120 -13.06 7.85 4.63
N GLU A 121 -13.25 6.54 4.81
CA GLU A 121 -13.33 5.59 3.68
C GLU A 121 -14.38 6.01 2.65
N GLU A 122 -15.63 6.27 3.09
CA GLU A 122 -16.73 6.62 2.18
C GLU A 122 -16.51 7.97 1.47
N LYS A 123 -15.88 8.94 2.14
CA LYS A 123 -15.52 10.21 1.52
C LYS A 123 -14.50 10.01 0.39
N ILE A 124 -13.49 9.18 0.60
CA ILE A 124 -12.48 8.88 -0.42
C ILE A 124 -13.09 8.04 -1.54
N LYS A 125 -13.96 7.07 -1.23
CA LYS A 125 -14.69 6.31 -2.26
C LYS A 125 -15.49 7.24 -3.17
N THR A 126 -16.12 8.27 -2.62
CA THR A 126 -16.83 9.29 -3.41
C THR A 126 -15.88 10.07 -4.32
N ILE A 127 -14.74 10.53 -3.81
CA ILE A 127 -13.71 11.25 -4.60
C ILE A 127 -13.23 10.38 -5.78
N LEU A 128 -13.05 9.08 -5.55
CA LEU A 128 -12.52 8.13 -6.55
C LEU A 128 -13.61 7.42 -7.36
N SER A 129 -14.88 7.75 -7.18
CA SER A 129 -16.02 7.09 -7.83
C SER A 129 -16.04 5.56 -7.64
N ILE A 130 -15.59 5.09 -6.47
CA ILE A 130 -15.58 3.66 -6.13
C ILE A 130 -17.03 3.23 -5.83
N PRO A 131 -17.54 2.15 -6.47
CA PRO A 131 -18.90 1.66 -6.23
C PRO A 131 -19.17 1.32 -4.75
N LYS A 132 -20.40 1.49 -4.30
CA LYS A 132 -20.80 1.26 -2.89
C LYS A 132 -20.51 -0.15 -2.40
N ASN A 133 -20.63 -1.16 -3.27
CA ASN A 133 -20.37 -2.57 -2.97
C ASN A 133 -18.87 -2.94 -2.94
N LYS A 134 -17.97 -2.02 -3.27
CA LYS A 134 -16.52 -2.21 -3.15
C LYS A 134 -16.00 -1.48 -1.92
N ARG A 135 -14.84 -1.89 -1.43
CA ARG A 135 -14.19 -1.32 -0.25
C ARG A 135 -12.83 -0.74 -0.61
N LEU A 136 -12.53 0.40 -0.05
CA LEU A 136 -11.19 0.99 -0.16
C LEU A 136 -10.32 0.44 0.97
N LEU A 137 -9.37 -0.44 0.63
CA LEU A 137 -8.47 -1.03 1.61
C LEU A 137 -7.43 -0.03 2.09
N SER A 138 -6.72 0.57 1.15
CA SER A 138 -5.61 1.48 1.44
C SER A 138 -5.27 2.35 0.24
N ILE A 139 -4.45 3.35 0.49
CA ILE A 139 -3.76 4.11 -0.56
C ILE A 139 -2.26 3.98 -0.29
N ILE A 140 -1.48 3.74 -1.31
CA ILE A 140 -0.02 3.72 -1.25
C ILE A 140 0.47 5.02 -1.89
N SER A 141 1.14 5.88 -1.10
CA SER A 141 1.89 7.01 -1.66
C SER A 141 3.24 6.51 -2.18
N ILE A 142 3.71 7.02 -3.32
CA ILE A 142 4.91 6.54 -4.01
C ILE A 142 5.67 7.74 -4.61
N GLY A 143 7.00 7.72 -4.52
CA GLY A 143 7.88 8.71 -5.13
C GLY A 143 9.34 8.43 -4.83
N PHE A 144 10.26 9.21 -5.36
CA PHE A 144 11.67 9.13 -4.99
C PHE A 144 11.84 9.64 -3.55
N PRO A 145 12.53 8.86 -2.66
CA PRO A 145 12.58 9.18 -1.25
C PRO A 145 13.45 10.42 -0.97
N ALA A 146 12.93 11.35 -0.15
CA ALA A 146 13.66 12.50 0.38
C ALA A 146 13.94 12.36 1.89
N GLU A 147 13.85 11.16 2.42
CA GLU A 147 14.17 10.81 3.82
C GLU A 147 14.68 9.36 3.91
N SER A 148 15.40 9.05 4.98
CA SER A 148 15.89 7.70 5.27
C SER A 148 15.62 7.33 6.74
N PRO A 149 14.37 6.99 7.09
CA PRO A 149 14.01 6.68 8.47
C PRO A 149 14.57 5.33 8.91
N THR A 150 15.01 5.27 10.17
CA THR A 150 15.45 4.02 10.81
C THR A 150 14.36 3.52 11.76
N LYS A 151 14.09 2.23 11.76
CA LYS A 151 13.16 1.56 12.68
C LYS A 151 13.63 0.17 13.01
N THR A 152 13.54 -0.18 14.27
CA THR A 152 13.85 -1.53 14.77
C THR A 152 12.64 -2.46 14.64
N ARG A 153 12.87 -3.74 14.88
CA ARG A 153 11.85 -4.78 15.02
C ARG A 153 12.05 -5.49 16.36
N LYS A 154 11.00 -6.12 16.86
CA LYS A 154 11.11 -7.03 18.00
C LYS A 154 12.08 -8.17 17.66
N GLU A 155 12.79 -8.67 18.66
CA GLU A 155 13.61 -9.87 18.49
C GLU A 155 12.72 -11.11 18.25
N LEU A 156 13.22 -12.06 17.46
CA LEU A 156 12.45 -13.27 17.15
C LEU A 156 11.99 -14.02 18.41
N ARG A 157 12.83 -14.09 19.44
CA ARG A 157 12.49 -14.73 20.72
C ARG A 157 11.28 -14.13 21.45
N GLN A 158 10.88 -12.89 21.10
CA GLN A 158 9.72 -12.22 21.70
C GLN A 158 8.41 -12.57 20.99
N ILE A 159 8.46 -13.07 19.76
CA ILE A 159 7.30 -13.25 18.88
C ILE A 159 7.18 -14.66 18.31
N VAL A 160 8.15 -15.54 18.58
CA VAL A 160 8.12 -16.94 18.10
C VAL A 160 7.83 -17.87 19.26
N PHE A 161 6.88 -18.76 19.08
CA PHE A 161 6.48 -19.82 19.98
C PHE A 161 6.44 -21.15 19.21
N THR A 162 6.64 -22.28 19.89
CA THR A 162 6.64 -23.62 19.28
C THR A 162 5.36 -24.35 19.66
N ASP A 163 4.62 -24.83 18.68
CA ASP A 163 3.38 -25.60 18.76
C ASP A 163 2.21 -24.91 19.47
N GLN A 164 2.47 -24.14 20.53
CA GLN A 164 1.45 -23.46 21.33
C GLN A 164 1.88 -22.04 21.68
N TYR A 165 0.92 -21.12 21.74
CA TYR A 165 1.20 -19.74 22.15
C TYR A 165 1.77 -19.72 23.57
N GLY A 166 2.90 -19.00 23.75
CA GLY A 166 3.61 -18.91 25.03
C GLY A 166 4.64 -20.00 25.27
N LYS A 167 4.65 -21.08 24.49
CA LYS A 167 5.66 -22.15 24.57
C LYS A 167 6.90 -21.79 23.76
N LYS A 168 8.07 -21.79 24.38
CA LYS A 168 9.37 -21.50 23.73
C LYS A 168 10.17 -22.75 23.51
#